data_a07992783a370760335435aa5a97da08
#
_entry.id   a07992783a370760335435aa5a97da08
#
_cell.length_a   1.000
_cell.length_b   1.000
_cell.length_c   1.000
_cell.angle_alpha   90.00
_cell.angle_beta   90.00
_cell.angle_gamma   90.00
#
_symmetry.space_group_name_H-M   'P 1'
#
loop_
_entity.id
_entity.type
_entity.pdbx_description
1 polymer ?
#
loop_
_entity_poly.entity_id
_entity_poly.type
_entity_poly.pdbx_seq_one_letter_code
_entity_poly.pdbx_strand_id
1 'polypeptide(L)'
;MNNLLTYLIDEKQSKRKGGLYHKTQVNLAYNSNRIEGSRLTEEQTRYIFETRTIGFKDEEAVPVDDIIETSNHFVAFDYLLDTARNPLSNDIIKEFHRILKTGTSDAAKPWFAVGNWKKLANEVGGTETAKPEEVEYEMNKLNDWYNTAILHCGPDPQSPELFETIIEYHYRFEKIHPFQDGNGRVGRLILFRECLRNGVV
;
A
#
# COMPACT_ATOMS: atom_id res chain seq x y z
N MET A 1 16.16 -9.97 18.68
CA MET A 1 15.10 -9.03 19.08
C MET A 1 13.85 -9.35 18.28
N ASN A 2 12.69 -9.52 18.94
CA ASN A 2 11.42 -9.55 18.23
C ASN A 2 11.14 -8.14 17.73
N ASN A 3 11.33 -7.91 16.45
CA ASN A 3 10.97 -6.63 15.85
C ASN A 3 9.44 -6.59 15.62
N LEU A 4 8.92 -5.40 15.38
CA LEU A 4 7.48 -5.19 15.17
C LEU A 4 6.91 -6.10 14.07
N LEU A 5 7.67 -6.32 12.98
CA LEU A 5 7.25 -7.23 11.89
C LEU A 5 6.94 -8.64 12.42
N THR A 6 7.85 -9.23 13.20
CA THR A 6 7.64 -10.57 13.77
C THR A 6 6.42 -10.60 14.68
N TYR A 7 6.24 -9.57 15.50
CA TYR A 7 5.10 -9.46 16.39
C TYR A 7 3.76 -9.39 15.63
N LEU A 8 3.70 -8.58 14.56
CA LEU A 8 2.49 -8.48 13.72
C LEU A 8 2.18 -9.82 13.00
N ILE A 9 3.21 -10.52 12.53
CA ILE A 9 3.05 -11.85 11.91
C ILE A 9 2.51 -12.87 12.92
N ASP A 10 3.04 -12.89 14.14
CA ASP A 10 2.59 -13.80 15.21
C ASP A 10 1.13 -13.52 15.60
N GLU A 11 0.73 -12.25 15.74
CA GLU A 11 -0.68 -11.88 16.00
C GLU A 11 -1.62 -12.24 14.84
N LYS A 12 -1.19 -12.05 13.57
CA LYS A 12 -1.92 -12.49 12.38
C LYS A 12 -2.17 -14.00 12.44
N GLN A 13 -1.13 -14.79 12.69
CA GLN A 13 -1.22 -16.27 12.72
C GLN A 13 -2.08 -16.79 13.89
N SER A 14 -1.94 -16.18 15.06
CA SER A 14 -2.73 -16.53 16.26
C SER A 14 -4.16 -16.01 16.22
N LYS A 15 -4.54 -15.20 15.22
CA LYS A 15 -5.86 -14.54 15.09
C LYS A 15 -6.26 -13.77 16.34
N ARG A 16 -5.30 -13.14 17.00
CA ARG A 16 -5.52 -12.37 18.23
C ARG A 16 -6.42 -11.16 17.96
N LYS A 17 -7.59 -11.13 18.61
CA LYS A 17 -8.54 -10.02 18.51
C LYS A 17 -8.05 -8.82 19.34
N GLY A 18 -8.23 -7.61 18.79
CA GLY A 18 -7.93 -6.36 19.49
C GLY A 18 -6.44 -6.10 19.76
N GLY A 19 -5.55 -6.91 19.21
CA GLY A 19 -4.10 -6.74 19.27
C GLY A 19 -3.58 -5.62 18.38
N LEU A 20 -2.25 -5.51 18.28
CA LEU A 20 -1.60 -4.48 17.49
C LEU A 20 -1.83 -4.69 15.98
N TYR A 21 -1.77 -5.96 15.51
CA TYR A 21 -2.12 -6.30 14.13
C TYR A 21 -3.51 -5.80 13.76
N HIS A 22 -4.52 -6.09 14.57
CA HIS A 22 -5.89 -5.65 14.35
C HIS A 22 -5.98 -4.10 14.26
N LYS A 23 -5.40 -3.40 15.23
CA LYS A 23 -5.42 -1.93 15.28
C LYS A 23 -4.70 -1.31 14.10
N THR A 24 -3.54 -1.85 13.72
CA THR A 24 -2.76 -1.37 12.58
C THR A 24 -3.51 -1.56 11.27
N GLN A 25 -4.15 -2.72 11.07
CA GLN A 25 -4.99 -2.99 9.92
C GLN A 25 -6.09 -1.94 9.74
N VAL A 26 -6.88 -1.69 10.81
CA VAL A 26 -7.99 -0.74 10.75
C VAL A 26 -7.49 0.67 10.51
N ASN A 27 -6.48 1.12 11.28
CA ASN A 27 -5.97 2.48 11.19
C ASN A 27 -5.32 2.76 9.83
N LEU A 28 -4.51 1.84 9.33
CA LEU A 28 -3.84 2.04 8.04
C LEU A 28 -4.85 2.05 6.89
N ALA A 29 -5.82 1.13 6.89
CA ALA A 29 -6.87 1.09 5.87
C ALA A 29 -7.74 2.35 5.90
N TYR A 30 -8.20 2.76 7.08
CA TYR A 30 -9.01 3.97 7.24
C TYR A 30 -8.26 5.21 6.74
N ASN A 31 -7.07 5.48 7.28
CA ASN A 31 -6.34 6.70 6.95
C ASN A 31 -5.90 6.71 5.48
N SER A 32 -5.41 5.59 4.95
CA SER A 32 -4.97 5.49 3.56
C SER A 32 -6.11 5.72 2.57
N ASN A 33 -7.29 5.12 2.79
CA ASN A 33 -8.45 5.33 1.93
C ASN A 33 -9.08 6.72 2.12
N ARG A 34 -9.03 7.29 3.33
CA ARG A 34 -9.53 8.64 3.61
C ARG A 34 -8.75 9.71 2.84
N ILE A 35 -7.44 9.56 2.70
CA ILE A 35 -6.59 10.45 1.87
C ILE A 35 -7.05 10.41 0.40
N GLU A 36 -7.50 9.27 -0.09
CA GLU A 36 -8.01 9.10 -1.45
C GLU A 36 -9.51 9.48 -1.61
N GLY A 37 -10.13 10.02 -0.56
CA GLY A 37 -11.50 10.54 -0.62
C GLY A 37 -12.59 9.54 -0.21
N SER A 38 -12.26 8.39 0.35
CA SER A 38 -13.25 7.45 0.89
C SER A 38 -14.14 8.12 1.93
N ARG A 39 -15.44 7.81 1.86
CA ARG A 39 -16.47 8.32 2.77
C ARG A 39 -16.70 7.44 3.99
N LEU A 40 -16.07 6.28 4.06
CA LEU A 40 -16.18 5.41 5.22
C LEU A 40 -15.61 6.06 6.48
N THR A 41 -16.32 5.89 7.60
CA THR A 41 -15.79 6.26 8.92
C THR A 41 -14.84 5.19 9.44
N GLU A 42 -14.06 5.52 10.45
CA GLU A 42 -13.18 4.56 11.12
C GLU A 42 -13.97 3.39 11.73
N GLU A 43 -15.16 3.69 12.30
CA GLU A 43 -16.04 2.66 12.86
C GLU A 43 -16.56 1.71 11.77
N GLN A 44 -16.97 2.23 10.61
CA GLN A 44 -17.39 1.41 9.46
C GLN A 44 -16.23 0.58 8.92
N THR A 45 -15.02 1.16 8.81
CA THR A 45 -13.80 0.43 8.42
C THR A 45 -13.53 -0.74 9.37
N ARG A 46 -13.66 -0.50 10.68
CA ARG A 46 -13.52 -1.54 11.70
C ARG A 46 -14.58 -2.63 11.58
N TYR A 47 -15.85 -2.28 11.36
CA TYR A 47 -16.92 -3.26 11.13
C TYR A 47 -16.67 -4.15 9.92
N ILE A 48 -16.21 -3.56 8.80
CA ILE A 48 -15.84 -4.33 7.61
C ILE A 48 -14.76 -5.36 7.96
N PHE A 49 -13.74 -4.94 8.72
CA PHE A 49 -12.65 -5.82 9.13
C PHE A 49 -13.12 -6.94 10.07
N GLU A 50 -13.87 -6.61 11.11
CA GLU A 50 -14.23 -7.52 12.19
C GLU A 50 -15.36 -8.49 11.81
N THR A 51 -16.34 -8.03 11.04
CA THR A 51 -17.62 -8.73 10.86
C THR A 51 -17.98 -8.99 9.41
N ARG A 52 -17.26 -8.42 8.45
CA ARG A 52 -17.62 -8.43 7.02
C ARG A 52 -19.01 -7.83 6.74
N THR A 53 -19.45 -6.93 7.62
CA THR A 53 -20.68 -6.18 7.46
C THR A 53 -20.41 -4.68 7.50
N ILE A 54 -21.40 -3.89 7.07
CA ILE A 54 -21.37 -2.45 7.17
C ILE A 54 -22.71 -1.96 7.70
N GLY A 55 -22.68 -1.07 8.70
CA GLY A 55 -23.85 -0.39 9.23
C GLY A 55 -23.90 1.04 8.71
N PHE A 56 -25.09 1.47 8.25
CA PHE A 56 -25.35 2.86 7.94
C PHE A 56 -26.24 3.43 9.03
N LYS A 57 -25.83 4.53 9.66
CA LYS A 57 -26.63 5.23 10.69
C LYS A 57 -27.54 6.29 10.12
N ASP A 58 -27.24 6.81 8.92
CA ASP A 58 -27.94 7.90 8.26
C ASP A 58 -28.12 7.59 6.75
N GLU A 59 -28.95 8.40 6.06
CA GLU A 59 -29.26 8.25 4.63
C GLU A 59 -28.09 8.58 3.68
N GLU A 60 -26.88 8.77 4.20
CA GLU A 60 -25.71 9.04 3.36
C GLU A 60 -25.27 7.79 2.58
N ALA A 61 -25.32 7.90 1.26
CA ALA A 61 -24.82 6.86 0.37
C ALA A 61 -23.28 6.81 0.42
N VAL A 62 -22.74 5.61 0.66
CA VAL A 62 -21.32 5.32 0.54
C VAL A 62 -21.08 4.61 -0.80
N PRO A 63 -20.11 5.04 -1.62
CA PRO A 63 -19.76 4.34 -2.85
C PRO A 63 -19.39 2.87 -2.58
N VAL A 64 -19.88 1.98 -3.43
CA VAL A 64 -19.54 0.54 -3.31
C VAL A 64 -18.03 0.32 -3.42
N ASP A 65 -17.34 1.11 -4.25
CA ASP A 65 -15.88 1.03 -4.39
C ASP A 65 -15.15 1.35 -3.09
N ASP A 66 -15.63 2.27 -2.25
CA ASP A 66 -15.04 2.55 -0.94
C ASP A 66 -15.03 1.29 -0.05
N ILE A 67 -16.11 0.50 -0.11
CA ILE A 67 -16.23 -0.76 0.66
C ILE A 67 -15.28 -1.83 0.10
N ILE A 68 -15.25 -1.96 -1.23
CA ILE A 68 -14.40 -2.93 -1.92
C ILE A 68 -12.92 -2.59 -1.66
N GLU A 69 -12.51 -1.35 -1.88
CA GLU A 69 -11.14 -0.90 -1.69
C GLU A 69 -10.68 -1.01 -0.23
N THR A 70 -11.59 -0.77 0.73
CA THR A 70 -11.29 -0.98 2.16
C THR A 70 -11.10 -2.46 2.48
N SER A 71 -11.96 -3.33 1.97
CA SER A 71 -11.80 -4.79 2.12
C SER A 71 -10.48 -5.27 1.47
N ASN A 72 -10.19 -4.76 0.28
CA ASN A 72 -8.96 -5.09 -0.45
C ASN A 72 -7.71 -4.59 0.28
N HIS A 73 -7.81 -3.44 0.97
CA HIS A 73 -6.69 -2.91 1.74
C HIS A 73 -6.27 -3.85 2.88
N PHE A 74 -7.21 -4.53 3.53
CA PHE A 74 -6.89 -5.54 4.54
C PHE A 74 -6.16 -6.74 3.92
N VAL A 75 -6.57 -7.19 2.74
CA VAL A 75 -5.88 -8.26 2.02
C VAL A 75 -4.47 -7.81 1.59
N ALA A 76 -4.34 -6.56 1.13
CA ALA A 76 -3.05 -5.99 0.77
C ALA A 76 -2.10 -5.87 1.98
N PHE A 77 -2.62 -5.55 3.16
CA PHE A 77 -1.82 -5.54 4.39
C PHE A 77 -1.34 -6.94 4.77
N ASP A 78 -2.19 -7.95 4.62
CA ASP A 78 -1.78 -9.35 4.85
C ASP A 78 -0.66 -9.77 3.90
N TYR A 79 -0.78 -9.41 2.62
CA TYR A 79 0.25 -9.65 1.62
C TYR A 79 1.55 -8.87 1.93
N LEU A 80 1.42 -7.65 2.46
CA LEU A 80 2.56 -6.86 2.95
C LEU A 80 3.38 -7.64 3.99
N LEU A 81 2.72 -8.18 5.02
CA LEU A 81 3.39 -8.95 6.07
C LEU A 81 4.03 -10.23 5.53
N ASP A 82 3.34 -10.94 4.62
CA ASP A 82 3.82 -12.19 4.03
C ASP A 82 5.06 -11.98 3.15
N THR A 83 5.19 -10.81 2.53
CA THR A 83 6.30 -10.49 1.62
C THR A 83 7.37 -9.58 2.22
N ALA A 84 7.17 -9.06 3.44
CA ALA A 84 8.06 -8.04 4.02
C ALA A 84 9.53 -8.45 4.10
N ARG A 85 9.85 -9.74 4.18
CA ARG A 85 11.24 -10.25 4.24
C ARG A 85 11.92 -10.36 2.87
N ASN A 86 11.15 -10.27 1.78
CA ASN A 86 11.70 -10.36 0.42
C ASN A 86 12.24 -9.00 -0.03
N PRO A 87 13.23 -8.93 -0.92
CA PRO A 87 13.58 -7.70 -1.61
C PRO A 87 12.37 -7.11 -2.34
N LEU A 88 12.29 -5.78 -2.42
CA LEU A 88 11.24 -5.11 -3.16
C LEU A 88 11.41 -5.36 -4.67
N SER A 89 10.33 -5.68 -5.36
CA SER A 89 10.33 -5.99 -6.78
C SER A 89 9.07 -5.48 -7.48
N ASN A 90 9.13 -5.36 -8.79
CA ASN A 90 7.96 -4.99 -9.61
C ASN A 90 6.78 -5.94 -9.41
N ASP A 91 7.02 -7.23 -9.22
CA ASP A 91 5.96 -8.22 -8.99
C ASP A 91 5.22 -7.96 -7.69
N ILE A 92 5.95 -7.65 -6.60
CA ILE A 92 5.35 -7.29 -5.31
C ILE A 92 4.51 -6.01 -5.45
N ILE A 93 5.02 -5.01 -6.15
CA ILE A 93 4.36 -3.71 -6.36
C ILE A 93 3.10 -3.88 -7.20
N LYS A 94 3.19 -4.61 -8.31
CA LYS A 94 2.04 -4.92 -9.19
C LYS A 94 0.97 -5.72 -8.46
N GLU A 95 1.38 -6.64 -7.59
CA GLU A 95 0.44 -7.44 -6.80
C GLU A 95 -0.30 -6.60 -5.77
N PHE A 96 0.34 -5.63 -5.10
CA PHE A 96 -0.38 -4.65 -4.26
C PHE A 96 -1.48 -3.94 -5.05
N HIS A 97 -1.15 -3.43 -6.23
CA HIS A 97 -2.14 -2.77 -7.09
C HIS A 97 -3.26 -3.73 -7.51
N ARG A 98 -2.91 -4.96 -7.90
CA ARG A 98 -3.88 -5.98 -8.27
C ARG A 98 -4.87 -6.25 -7.14
N ILE A 99 -4.37 -6.44 -5.92
CA ILE A 99 -5.21 -6.68 -4.75
C ILE A 99 -6.12 -5.48 -4.51
N LEU A 100 -5.58 -4.26 -4.46
CA LEU A 100 -6.35 -3.05 -4.13
C LEU A 100 -7.47 -2.78 -5.14
N LYS A 101 -7.24 -2.98 -6.44
CA LYS A 101 -8.18 -2.60 -7.50
C LYS A 101 -9.07 -3.74 -8.00
N THR A 102 -8.87 -4.98 -7.52
CA THR A 102 -9.73 -6.12 -7.90
C THR A 102 -11.18 -5.87 -7.46
N GLY A 103 -12.12 -6.00 -8.40
CA GLY A 103 -13.56 -5.89 -8.13
C GLY A 103 -14.10 -4.46 -8.04
N THR A 104 -13.28 -3.43 -8.20
CA THR A 104 -13.73 -2.03 -8.27
C THR A 104 -14.33 -1.71 -9.63
N SER A 105 -15.09 -0.63 -9.73
CA SER A 105 -15.64 -0.14 -10.99
C SER A 105 -14.57 0.18 -12.03
N ASP A 106 -13.38 0.60 -11.59
CA ASP A 106 -12.23 0.84 -12.46
C ASP A 106 -11.74 -0.44 -13.13
N ALA A 107 -11.79 -1.57 -12.44
CA ALA A 107 -11.35 -2.86 -12.98
C ALA A 107 -12.15 -3.31 -14.21
N ALA A 108 -13.37 -2.80 -14.38
CA ALA A 108 -14.22 -3.08 -15.54
C ALA A 108 -13.87 -2.23 -16.78
N LYS A 109 -13.03 -1.21 -16.65
CA LYS A 109 -12.67 -0.32 -17.74
C LYS A 109 -11.59 -0.96 -18.63
N PRO A 110 -11.75 -1.04 -19.96
CA PRO A 110 -10.80 -1.75 -20.85
C PRO A 110 -9.38 -1.20 -20.86
N TRP A 111 -9.24 0.08 -20.52
CA TRP A 111 -7.95 0.77 -20.46
C TRP A 111 -7.28 0.71 -19.10
N PHE A 112 -8.00 0.30 -18.05
CA PHE A 112 -7.48 0.21 -16.69
C PHE A 112 -6.75 -1.12 -16.49
N ALA A 113 -5.45 -1.06 -16.31
CA ALA A 113 -4.59 -2.25 -16.23
C ALA A 113 -4.41 -2.70 -14.77
N VAL A 114 -5.39 -3.42 -14.21
CA VAL A 114 -5.30 -3.96 -12.84
C VAL A 114 -4.06 -4.85 -12.68
N GLY A 115 -3.20 -4.52 -11.72
CA GLY A 115 -1.96 -5.26 -11.49
C GLY A 115 -0.87 -5.08 -12.54
N ASN A 116 -1.00 -4.05 -13.40
CA ASN A 116 -0.02 -3.72 -14.41
C ASN A 116 0.21 -2.22 -14.51
N TRP A 117 1.30 -1.82 -15.17
CA TRP A 117 1.62 -0.42 -15.38
C TRP A 117 0.54 0.29 -16.20
N LYS A 118 0.40 1.59 -15.97
CA LYS A 118 -0.56 2.44 -16.69
C LYS A 118 -0.36 2.37 -18.20
N LYS A 119 -1.48 2.50 -18.93
CA LYS A 119 -1.51 2.52 -20.40
C LYS A 119 -1.71 3.94 -20.96
N LEU A 120 -2.22 4.83 -20.15
CA LEU A 120 -2.49 6.22 -20.51
C LEU A 120 -1.63 7.15 -19.65
N ALA A 121 -1.18 8.26 -20.23
CA ALA A 121 -0.51 9.31 -19.48
C ALA A 121 -1.45 9.85 -18.39
N ASN A 122 -0.86 10.23 -17.27
CA ASN A 122 -1.56 10.87 -16.16
C ASN A 122 -0.71 12.01 -15.58
N GLU A 123 -1.33 12.84 -14.78
CA GLU A 123 -0.69 13.96 -14.08
C GLU A 123 -1.11 13.97 -12.61
N VAL A 124 -0.29 14.55 -11.77
CA VAL A 124 -0.58 14.73 -10.34
C VAL A 124 -0.32 16.19 -9.99
N GLY A 125 -1.35 16.88 -9.49
CA GLY A 125 -1.24 18.28 -9.11
C GLY A 125 -0.78 19.20 -10.26
N GLY A 126 -1.16 18.87 -11.51
CA GLY A 126 -0.75 19.64 -12.70
C GLY A 126 0.69 19.36 -13.17
N THR A 127 1.35 18.34 -12.62
CA THR A 127 2.68 17.90 -13.05
C THR A 127 2.57 16.57 -13.80
N GLU A 128 3.15 16.52 -15.01
CA GLU A 128 3.26 15.27 -15.77
C GLU A 128 4.10 14.23 -15.01
N THR A 129 3.65 13.00 -15.05
CA THR A 129 4.36 11.84 -14.46
C THR A 129 5.10 11.07 -15.56
N ALA A 130 5.80 9.99 -15.24
CA ALA A 130 6.48 9.16 -16.25
C ALA A 130 5.49 8.71 -17.33
N LYS A 131 5.91 8.72 -18.60
CA LYS A 131 5.09 8.24 -19.70
C LYS A 131 4.88 6.73 -19.61
N PRO A 132 3.75 6.17 -20.09
CA PRO A 132 3.47 4.75 -19.99
C PRO A 132 4.62 3.84 -20.48
N GLU A 133 5.25 4.20 -21.59
CA GLU A 133 6.38 3.46 -22.19
C GLU A 133 7.67 3.54 -21.37
N GLU A 134 7.81 4.49 -20.48
CA GLU A 134 8.98 4.71 -19.64
C GLU A 134 8.84 4.04 -18.25
N VAL A 135 7.60 3.75 -17.83
CA VAL A 135 7.32 3.26 -16.44
C VAL A 135 8.12 2.03 -16.08
N GLU A 136 8.18 1.02 -16.95
CA GLU A 136 8.88 -0.21 -16.62
C GLU A 136 10.39 0.02 -16.42
N TYR A 137 10.99 0.84 -17.25
CA TYR A 137 12.40 1.22 -17.13
C TYR A 137 12.66 2.00 -15.84
N GLU A 138 11.85 3.02 -15.55
CA GLU A 138 12.03 3.85 -14.35
C GLU A 138 11.78 3.06 -13.06
N MET A 139 10.82 2.15 -13.05
CA MET A 139 10.56 1.28 -11.89
C MET A 139 11.66 0.25 -11.66
N ASN A 140 12.24 -0.33 -12.73
CA ASN A 140 13.41 -1.20 -12.61
C ASN A 140 14.59 -0.45 -12.01
N LYS A 141 14.91 0.72 -12.57
CA LYS A 141 15.98 1.59 -12.08
C LYS A 141 15.79 2.01 -10.62
N LEU A 142 14.54 2.34 -10.23
CA LEU A 142 14.22 2.72 -8.86
C LEU A 142 14.42 1.54 -7.89
N ASN A 143 13.94 0.34 -8.25
CA ASN A 143 14.09 -0.85 -7.42
C ASN A 143 15.56 -1.29 -7.29
N ASP A 144 16.32 -1.25 -8.37
CA ASP A 144 17.75 -1.58 -8.37
C ASP A 144 18.55 -0.62 -7.47
N TRP A 145 18.27 0.70 -7.61
CA TRP A 145 18.85 1.71 -6.74
C TRP A 145 18.51 1.44 -5.28
N TYR A 146 17.24 1.24 -4.96
CA TYR A 146 16.77 1.05 -3.60
C TYR A 146 17.36 -0.20 -2.94
N ASN A 147 17.27 -1.34 -3.62
CA ASN A 147 17.79 -2.60 -3.09
C ASN A 147 19.30 -2.55 -2.87
N THR A 148 20.04 -1.76 -3.66
CA THR A 148 21.47 -1.52 -3.45
C THR A 148 21.70 -0.56 -2.29
N ALA A 149 21.00 0.57 -2.24
CA ALA A 149 21.18 1.60 -1.21
C ALA A 149 20.87 1.05 0.20
N ILE A 150 19.79 0.29 0.36
CA ILE A 150 19.41 -0.33 1.64
C ILE A 150 20.53 -1.22 2.23
N LEU A 151 21.25 -1.92 1.39
CA LEU A 151 22.39 -2.76 1.85
C LEU A 151 23.55 -1.93 2.41
N HIS A 152 23.70 -0.68 1.98
CA HIS A 152 24.76 0.22 2.43
C HIS A 152 24.39 1.00 3.70
N CYS A 153 23.10 1.15 4.04
CA CYS A 153 22.67 1.87 5.24
C CYS A 153 23.06 1.18 6.56
N GLY A 154 23.51 -0.08 6.49
CA GLY A 154 23.85 -0.86 7.67
C GLY A 154 22.63 -1.36 8.47
N PRO A 155 22.88 -2.06 9.58
CA PRO A 155 21.84 -2.75 10.34
C PRO A 155 21.15 -1.89 11.42
N ASP A 156 21.51 -0.61 11.57
CA ASP A 156 20.93 0.27 12.61
C ASP A 156 19.58 0.81 12.18
N PRO A 157 18.45 0.37 12.80
CA PRO A 157 17.13 0.86 12.46
C PRO A 157 16.90 2.36 12.76
N GLN A 158 17.78 2.98 13.55
CA GLN A 158 17.71 4.40 13.90
C GLN A 158 18.61 5.26 13.00
N SER A 159 19.28 4.65 12.01
CA SER A 159 20.09 5.41 11.06
C SER A 159 19.25 6.41 10.28
N PRO A 160 19.59 7.72 10.32
CA PRO A 160 18.93 8.72 9.47
C PRO A 160 19.01 8.37 7.98
N GLU A 161 20.13 7.83 7.53
CA GLU A 161 20.38 7.39 6.15
C GLU A 161 19.37 6.32 5.69
N LEU A 162 19.09 5.36 6.58
CA LEU A 162 18.10 4.30 6.33
C LEU A 162 16.71 4.90 6.13
N PHE A 163 16.30 5.77 7.03
CA PHE A 163 15.00 6.43 6.96
C PHE A 163 14.89 7.30 5.71
N GLU A 164 15.91 8.12 5.42
CA GLU A 164 15.97 8.96 4.23
C GLU A 164 15.89 8.13 2.94
N THR A 165 16.58 6.98 2.89
CA THR A 165 16.53 6.07 1.73
C THR A 165 15.12 5.51 1.50
N ILE A 166 14.41 5.14 2.56
CA ILE A 166 13.02 4.65 2.46
C ILE A 166 12.07 5.77 1.98
N ILE A 167 12.22 6.98 2.52
CA ILE A 167 11.41 8.14 2.12
C ILE A 167 11.71 8.56 0.69
N GLU A 168 12.98 8.57 0.28
CA GLU A 168 13.38 8.89 -1.09
C GLU A 168 12.80 7.89 -2.10
N TYR A 169 12.76 6.60 -1.74
CA TYR A 169 12.06 5.60 -2.58
C TYR A 169 10.59 5.97 -2.77
N HIS A 170 9.89 6.25 -1.67
CA HIS A 170 8.47 6.63 -1.70
C HIS A 170 8.24 7.87 -2.57
N TYR A 171 9.05 8.90 -2.40
CA TYR A 171 8.97 10.14 -3.19
C TYR A 171 9.16 9.89 -4.69
N ARG A 172 10.17 9.08 -5.06
CA ARG A 172 10.42 8.74 -6.48
C ARG A 172 9.31 7.87 -7.06
N PHE A 173 8.78 6.93 -6.28
CA PHE A 173 7.63 6.12 -6.68
C PHE A 173 6.41 6.99 -7.01
N GLU A 174 6.08 7.95 -6.13
CA GLU A 174 4.98 8.88 -6.35
C GLU A 174 5.23 9.80 -7.57
N LYS A 175 6.48 10.14 -7.87
CA LYS A 175 6.85 10.90 -9.08
C LYS A 175 6.69 10.10 -10.36
N ILE A 176 7.08 8.83 -10.37
CA ILE A 176 6.88 7.92 -11.52
C ILE A 176 5.39 7.71 -11.74
N HIS A 177 4.63 7.55 -10.69
CA HIS A 177 3.18 7.33 -10.70
C HIS A 177 2.79 6.19 -11.64
N PRO A 178 3.26 4.95 -11.34
CA PRO A 178 3.30 3.87 -12.31
C PRO A 178 1.94 3.28 -12.70
N PHE A 179 0.90 3.50 -11.92
CA PHE A 179 -0.45 2.99 -12.16
C PHE A 179 -1.39 4.08 -12.64
N GLN A 180 -2.50 3.68 -13.24
CA GLN A 180 -3.52 4.60 -13.71
C GLN A 180 -4.25 5.29 -12.54
N ASP A 181 -4.45 4.57 -11.44
CA ASP A 181 -4.97 5.03 -10.15
C ASP A 181 -4.44 4.13 -9.02
N GLY A 182 -4.59 4.53 -7.77
CA GLY A 182 -4.18 3.74 -6.59
C GLY A 182 -2.70 3.87 -6.23
N ASN A 183 -1.93 4.75 -6.88
CA ASN A 183 -0.51 4.94 -6.59
C ASN A 183 -0.27 5.32 -5.13
N GLY A 184 -0.98 6.31 -4.59
CA GLY A 184 -0.83 6.72 -3.20
C GLY A 184 -1.05 5.59 -2.20
N ARG A 185 -2.06 4.72 -2.41
CA ARG A 185 -2.32 3.55 -1.54
C ARG A 185 -1.21 2.51 -1.64
N VAL A 186 -0.77 2.19 -2.86
CA VAL A 186 0.37 1.29 -3.09
C VAL A 186 1.64 1.87 -2.48
N GLY A 187 1.93 3.13 -2.71
CA GLY A 187 3.10 3.83 -2.16
C GLY A 187 3.15 3.78 -0.63
N ARG A 188 2.02 4.03 0.05
CA ARG A 188 1.93 3.94 1.52
C ARG A 188 2.08 2.52 2.05
N LEU A 189 1.57 1.50 1.34
CA LEU A 189 1.80 0.10 1.69
C LEU A 189 3.28 -0.28 1.55
N ILE A 190 3.93 0.15 0.46
CA ILE A 190 5.37 -0.06 0.26
C ILE A 190 6.18 0.63 1.37
N LEU A 191 5.87 1.90 1.66
CA LEU A 191 6.53 2.67 2.71
C LEU A 191 6.46 1.94 4.06
N PHE A 192 5.26 1.53 4.47
CA PHE A 192 5.06 0.82 5.72
C PHE A 192 5.77 -0.55 5.73
N ARG A 193 5.72 -1.28 4.61
CA ARG A 193 6.44 -2.53 4.42
C ARG A 193 7.94 -2.38 4.63
N GLU A 194 8.55 -1.38 4.00
CA GLU A 194 10.00 -1.17 4.09
C GLU A 194 10.41 -0.66 5.47
N CYS A 195 9.59 0.14 6.15
CA CYS A 195 9.81 0.48 7.56
C CYS A 195 9.81 -0.79 8.44
N LEU A 196 8.81 -1.66 8.31
CA LEU A 196 8.75 -2.92 9.06
C LEU A 196 9.94 -3.84 8.77
N ARG A 197 10.29 -4.00 7.48
CA ARG A 197 11.39 -4.86 7.04
C ARG A 197 12.72 -4.46 7.67
N ASN A 198 12.96 -3.17 7.74
CA ASN A 198 14.21 -2.60 8.22
C ASN A 198 14.17 -2.21 9.71
N GLY A 199 13.06 -2.47 10.41
CA GLY A 199 12.90 -2.19 11.84
C GLY A 199 12.77 -0.70 12.16
N VAL A 200 12.47 0.13 11.19
CA VAL A 200 12.18 1.57 11.35
C VAL A 200 10.74 1.71 11.83
N VAL A 201 10.53 2.06 13.11
CA VAL A 201 9.23 2.22 13.77
C VAL A 201 9.26 3.34 14.80
#